data_64dde94bebb53095f0f4a7d48ea3c7d8
#
_entry.id   64dde94bebb53095f0f4a7d48ea3c7d8
#
_cell.length_a   1.000
_cell.length_b   1.000
_cell.length_c   1.000
_cell.angle_alpha   90.00
_cell.angle_beta   90.00
_cell.angle_gamma   90.00
#
_symmetry.space_group_name_H-M   'P 1'
#
loop_
_entity.id
_entity.type
_entity.pdbx_description
1 polymer ?
#
loop_
_entity_poly.entity_id
_entity_poly.type
_entity_poly.pdbx_seq_one_letter_code
_entity_poly.pdbx_strand_id
1 'polypeptide(L)'
;GPPDDYNTTDVIQPVIPKVSVRMLSNETDKVPALLEITIWGPANRWFGIGFGATSMADANDTLLVTSDGDVSETALKQYGLGKSISPMSFKGKSKHVYVNNTRGMTFTRNATIGLPGRYNFSILKGAFIPYIWASGMESGSISSHAVSGASTTPLLD
;
A
#
# COMPACT_ATOMS: atom_id res chain seq x y z
N GLY A 1 -33.29 -18.11 4.18
CA GLY A 1 -33.25 -17.93 3.91
C GLY A 1 -33.06 -17.77 3.68
N PRO A 2 -33.32 -17.62 3.93
CA PRO A 2 -33.18 -17.37 3.61
C PRO A 2 -32.77 -17.43 3.31
N PRO A 3 -32.82 -17.29 3.60
CA PRO A 3 -32.47 -17.31 3.19
C PRO A 3 -31.74 -17.47 2.93
N ASP A 4 -31.92 -17.33 3.16
CA ASP A 4 -31.29 -17.34 2.68
C ASP A 4 -30.44 -17.31 2.14
N ASP A 5 -30.55 -17.11 2.34
CA ASP A 5 -29.95 -17.15 1.60
C ASP A 5 -29.03 -16.68 1.30
N TYR A 6 -29.09 -16.24 1.79
CA TYR A 6 -28.34 -15.67 1.52
C TYR A 6 -27.23 -15.78 1.36
N ASN A 7 -27.38 -15.96 1.63
CA ASN A 7 -26.57 -16.07 1.42
C ASN A 7 -25.54 -16.08 1.07
N THR A 8 -25.70 -15.91 1.26
CA THR A 8 -25.10 -16.06 1.03
C THR A 8 -24.19 -16.16 0.31
N THR A 9 -24.51 -16.67 0.31
CA THR A 9 -23.71 -16.54 -0.57
C THR A 9 -23.11 -15.59 -0.89
N ASP A 10 -23.29 -15.23 -0.18
CA ASP A 10 -22.93 -13.94 -0.25
C ASP A 10 -21.53 -13.76 -0.52
N VAL A 11 -21.34 -13.27 -1.63
CA VAL A 11 -20.06 -12.89 -2.10
C VAL A 11 -19.52 -11.91 -1.10
N ILE A 12 -18.60 -12.36 -0.28
CA ILE A 12 -17.80 -11.48 0.53
C ILE A 12 -17.03 -10.63 -0.45
N GLN A 13 -17.37 -9.36 -0.49
CA GLN A 13 -16.64 -8.44 -1.36
C GLN A 13 -15.18 -8.41 -0.94
N PRO A 14 -14.25 -8.50 -1.89
CA PRO A 14 -12.85 -8.41 -1.54
C PRO A 14 -12.55 -7.04 -0.93
N VAL A 15 -11.69 -7.04 0.07
CA VAL A 15 -11.20 -5.80 0.67
C VAL A 15 -10.22 -5.16 -0.31
N ILE A 16 -10.56 -3.97 -0.75
CA ILE A 16 -9.70 -3.20 -1.66
C ILE A 16 -8.67 -2.46 -0.82
N PRO A 17 -7.36 -2.69 -1.07
CA PRO A 17 -6.33 -1.93 -0.39
C PRO A 17 -6.47 -0.42 -0.60
N LYS A 18 -6.20 0.33 0.44
CA LYS A 18 -6.31 1.80 0.45
C LYS A 18 -5.09 2.42 1.09
N VAL A 19 -4.87 3.68 0.76
CA VAL A 19 -3.75 4.46 1.27
C VAL A 19 -4.25 5.81 1.75
N SER A 20 -3.67 6.29 2.84
CA SER A 20 -3.82 7.66 3.31
C SER A 20 -2.42 8.25 3.49
N VAL A 21 -2.23 9.48 3.05
CA VAL A 21 -0.96 10.19 3.14
C VAL A 21 -1.19 11.54 3.78
N ARG A 22 -0.45 11.83 4.83
CA ARG A 22 -0.60 13.08 5.58
C ARG A 22 0.76 13.73 5.83
N MET A 23 0.83 15.05 5.71
CA MET A 23 2.02 15.82 6.03
C MET A 23 2.21 15.86 7.55
N LEU A 24 3.40 15.48 8.01
CA LEU A 24 3.79 15.65 9.42
C LEU A 24 4.63 16.89 9.61
N SER A 25 5.51 17.18 8.65
CA SER A 25 6.33 18.38 8.68
C SER A 25 6.61 18.87 7.28
N ASN A 26 6.85 20.17 7.16
CA ASN A 26 7.16 20.79 5.87
C ASN A 26 8.61 20.56 5.48
N GLU A 27 8.86 20.68 4.17
CA GLU A 27 10.21 20.66 3.65
C GLU A 27 10.94 21.92 4.08
N THR A 28 12.23 21.76 4.38
CA THR A 28 13.16 22.88 4.61
C THR A 28 14.36 22.72 3.68
N ASP A 29 15.26 23.70 3.70
CA ASP A 29 16.48 23.65 2.88
C ASP A 29 17.36 22.43 3.22
N LYS A 30 17.22 21.89 4.41
CA LYS A 30 18.09 20.85 4.93
C LYS A 30 17.40 19.50 5.10
N VAL A 31 16.07 19.49 5.20
CA VAL A 31 15.32 18.29 5.57
C VAL A 31 14.12 18.15 4.65
N PRO A 32 13.90 16.97 4.05
CA PRO A 32 12.68 16.70 3.30
C PRO A 32 11.45 16.78 4.19
N ALA A 33 10.30 17.03 3.59
CA ALA A 33 9.03 16.89 4.29
C ALA A 33 8.88 15.47 4.82
N LEU A 34 8.30 15.35 6.00
CA LEU A 34 8.00 14.05 6.60
C LEU A 34 6.52 13.75 6.41
N LEU A 35 6.24 12.53 5.97
CA LEU A 35 4.89 12.04 5.72
C LEU A 35 4.52 10.93 6.69
N GLU A 36 3.24 10.86 6.99
CA GLU A 36 2.65 9.69 7.63
C GLU A 36 1.83 8.95 6.58
N ILE A 37 2.11 7.68 6.40
CA ILE A 37 1.45 6.86 5.39
C ILE A 37 0.78 5.70 6.09
N THR A 38 -0.53 5.61 5.90
CA THR A 38 -1.33 4.50 6.43
C THR A 38 -1.85 3.67 5.26
N ILE A 39 -1.64 2.38 5.35
CA ILE A 39 -2.16 1.44 4.35
C ILE A 39 -3.15 0.49 5.02
N TRP A 40 -4.17 0.14 4.27
CA TRP A 40 -5.22 -0.79 4.68
C TRP A 40 -5.37 -1.86 3.63
N GLY A 41 -5.62 -3.09 4.06
CA GLY A 41 -5.89 -4.19 3.15
C GLY A 41 -6.57 -5.36 3.87
N PRO A 42 -6.72 -6.50 3.18
CA PRO A 42 -7.33 -7.67 3.77
C PRO A 42 -6.51 -8.23 4.92
N ALA A 43 -7.20 -8.69 5.97
CA ALA A 43 -6.55 -9.13 7.20
C ALA A 43 -5.81 -10.46 7.05
N ASN A 44 -6.27 -11.33 6.15
CA ASN A 44 -5.79 -12.71 6.06
C ASN A 44 -5.23 -13.08 4.69
N ARG A 45 -4.95 -12.09 3.86
CA ARG A 45 -4.42 -12.30 2.52
C ARG A 45 -3.26 -11.35 2.32
N TRP A 46 -2.38 -11.67 1.37
CA TRP A 46 -1.36 -10.71 0.99
C TRP A 46 -1.99 -9.53 0.24
N PHE A 47 -1.38 -8.38 0.36
CA PHE A 47 -1.71 -7.24 -0.49
C PHE A 47 -0.49 -6.37 -0.70
N GLY A 48 -0.53 -5.56 -1.75
CA GLY A 48 0.54 -4.65 -2.08
C GLY A 48 0.02 -3.31 -2.56
N ILE A 49 0.82 -2.29 -2.34
CA ILE A 49 0.58 -0.91 -2.79
C ILE A 49 1.81 -0.45 -3.56
N GLY A 50 1.62 -0.06 -4.82
CA GLY A 50 2.68 0.53 -5.63
C GLY A 50 2.47 2.03 -5.77
N PHE A 51 3.39 2.83 -5.24
CA PHE A 51 3.25 4.28 -5.22
C PHE A 51 3.70 4.92 -6.52
N GLY A 52 3.00 5.98 -6.92
CA GLY A 52 3.36 6.79 -8.07
C GLY A 52 3.10 6.11 -9.41
N ALA A 53 2.39 5.01 -9.41
CA ALA A 53 2.16 4.22 -10.61
C ALA A 53 0.68 4.20 -10.98
N THR A 54 0.42 4.04 -12.27
CA THR A 54 -0.92 3.82 -12.80
C THR A 54 -1.09 2.43 -13.37
N SER A 55 0.01 1.68 -13.46
CA SER A 55 0.02 0.29 -13.90
C SER A 55 1.14 -0.48 -13.23
N MET A 56 1.06 -1.80 -13.25
CA MET A 56 2.09 -2.68 -12.66
C MET A 56 3.47 -2.47 -13.33
N ALA A 57 3.50 -2.17 -14.61
CA ALA A 57 4.75 -1.97 -15.33
C ALA A 57 5.54 -0.76 -14.81
N ASP A 58 4.84 0.23 -14.24
CA ASP A 58 5.43 1.46 -13.75
C ASP A 58 5.70 1.43 -12.25
N ALA A 59 5.32 0.35 -11.57
CA ALA A 59 5.37 0.29 -10.12
C ALA A 59 6.77 -0.09 -9.65
N ASN A 60 7.53 0.90 -9.24
CA ASN A 60 8.88 0.68 -8.73
C ASN A 60 8.93 0.62 -7.21
N ASP A 61 8.12 1.41 -6.52
CA ASP A 61 8.18 1.54 -5.07
C ASP A 61 6.91 0.94 -4.47
N THR A 62 7.02 -0.27 -3.96
CA THR A 62 5.87 -1.04 -3.52
C THR A 62 6.06 -1.52 -2.09
N LEU A 63 5.03 -1.33 -1.27
CA LEU A 63 4.90 -2.03 0.01
C LEU A 63 4.14 -3.31 -0.21
N LEU A 64 4.71 -4.41 0.24
CA LEU A 64 4.11 -5.73 0.16
C LEU A 64 3.87 -6.25 1.57
N VAL A 65 2.63 -6.64 1.85
CA VAL A 65 2.23 -7.18 3.14
C VAL A 65 1.82 -8.63 2.94
N THR A 66 2.50 -9.54 3.62
CA THR A 66 2.18 -10.97 3.51
C THR A 66 0.97 -11.32 4.37
N SER A 67 0.39 -12.48 4.14
CA SER A 67 -0.71 -12.96 4.98
C SER A 67 -0.30 -13.14 6.43
N ASP A 68 0.99 -13.38 6.70
CA ASP A 68 1.53 -13.52 8.05
C ASP A 68 1.83 -12.18 8.72
N GLY A 69 1.72 -11.07 8.00
CA GLY A 69 1.92 -9.74 8.56
C GLY A 69 3.30 -9.14 8.33
N ASP A 70 4.18 -9.81 7.61
CA ASP A 70 5.47 -9.25 7.25
C ASP A 70 5.30 -8.17 6.20
N VAL A 71 6.06 -7.09 6.33
CA VAL A 71 6.03 -5.97 5.39
C VAL A 71 7.42 -5.80 4.80
N SER A 72 7.46 -5.65 3.48
CA SER A 72 8.68 -5.33 2.77
C SER A 72 8.43 -4.24 1.73
N GLU A 73 9.47 -3.48 1.43
CA GLU A 73 9.47 -2.54 0.31
C GLU A 73 10.20 -3.21 -0.84
N THR A 74 9.58 -3.25 -2.01
CA THR A 74 10.17 -3.89 -3.19
C THR A 74 9.97 -3.02 -4.41
N ALA A 75 10.83 -3.25 -5.42
CA ALA A 75 10.59 -2.76 -6.76
C ALA A 75 9.83 -3.86 -7.51
N LEU A 76 8.62 -3.56 -7.98
CA LEU A 76 7.91 -4.48 -8.86
C LEU A 76 8.52 -4.42 -10.25
N LYS A 77 8.56 -5.58 -10.90
CA LYS A 77 8.97 -5.72 -12.29
C LYS A 77 7.82 -6.31 -13.09
N GLN A 78 7.88 -6.13 -14.39
CA GLN A 78 6.82 -6.53 -15.31
C GLN A 78 6.37 -7.98 -15.13
N TYR A 79 7.27 -8.87 -14.72
CA TYR A 79 7.00 -10.31 -14.61
C TYR A 79 7.23 -10.86 -13.21
N GLY A 80 7.15 -10.01 -12.17
CA GLY A 80 7.26 -10.51 -10.82
C GLY A 80 7.78 -9.49 -9.84
N LEU A 81 8.03 -9.96 -8.62
CA LEU A 81 8.57 -9.13 -7.57
C LEU A 81 10.05 -8.89 -7.81
N GLY A 82 10.47 -7.65 -7.64
CA GLY A 82 11.88 -7.30 -7.60
C GLY A 82 12.49 -7.67 -6.25
N LYS A 83 13.73 -7.24 -6.07
CA LYS A 83 14.41 -7.42 -4.80
C LYS A 83 13.79 -6.53 -3.73
N SER A 84 13.77 -7.02 -2.50
CA SER A 84 13.45 -6.19 -1.36
C SER A 84 14.46 -5.06 -1.22
N ILE A 85 13.94 -3.89 -0.89
CA ILE A 85 14.74 -2.69 -0.66
C ILE A 85 15.14 -2.68 0.82
N SER A 86 16.44 -2.54 1.08
CA SER A 86 16.96 -2.49 2.43
C SER A 86 18.01 -1.40 2.56
N PRO A 87 17.93 -0.52 3.56
CA PRO A 87 16.84 -0.41 4.51
C PRO A 87 15.58 0.15 3.85
N MET A 88 14.42 -0.14 4.45
CA MET A 88 13.15 0.39 3.96
C MET A 88 13.10 1.90 4.09
N SER A 89 12.47 2.55 3.10
CA SER A 89 12.18 3.99 3.16
C SER A 89 11.01 4.30 4.10
N PHE A 90 10.14 3.33 4.32
CA PHE A 90 8.99 3.45 5.21
C PHE A 90 9.41 2.96 6.59
N LYS A 91 9.35 3.84 7.58
CA LYS A 91 9.91 3.63 8.91
C LYS A 91 8.82 3.55 9.97
N GLY A 92 9.17 3.01 11.13
CA GLY A 92 8.32 3.08 12.30
C GLY A 92 6.99 2.36 12.14
N LYS A 93 6.98 1.21 11.48
CA LYS A 93 5.75 0.46 11.27
C LYS A 93 5.00 0.28 12.60
N SER A 94 3.75 0.76 12.64
CA SER A 94 2.87 0.55 13.78
C SER A 94 2.46 -0.92 13.90
N LYS A 95 1.91 -1.27 15.04
CA LYS A 95 1.20 -2.54 15.16
C LYS A 95 0.04 -2.54 14.17
N HIS A 96 -0.27 -3.71 13.63
CA HIS A 96 -1.45 -3.86 12.78
C HIS A 96 -2.70 -3.61 13.59
N VAL A 97 -3.59 -2.79 13.04
CA VAL A 97 -4.93 -2.55 13.61
C VAL A 97 -5.91 -3.36 12.78
N TYR A 98 -6.69 -4.18 13.44
CA TYR A 98 -7.66 -5.06 12.77
C TYR A 98 -9.07 -4.56 13.02
N VAL A 99 -9.82 -4.36 11.94
CA VAL A 99 -11.23 -3.99 11.98
C VAL A 99 -11.97 -4.88 10.99
N ASN A 100 -12.81 -5.76 11.48
CA ASN A 100 -13.49 -6.76 10.63
C ASN A 100 -12.46 -7.58 9.85
N ASN A 101 -12.58 -7.60 8.53
CA ASN A 101 -11.68 -8.34 7.65
C ASN A 101 -10.55 -7.49 7.10
N THR A 102 -10.32 -6.32 7.69
CA THR A 102 -9.26 -5.41 7.28
C THR A 102 -8.17 -5.30 8.33
N ARG A 103 -6.99 -4.95 7.89
CA ARG A 103 -5.88 -4.56 8.77
C ARG A 103 -5.23 -3.31 8.20
N GLY A 104 -4.77 -2.48 9.10
CA GLY A 104 -4.06 -1.26 8.73
C GLY A 104 -2.76 -1.13 9.49
N MET A 105 -1.83 -0.39 8.92
CA MET A 105 -0.57 -0.06 9.57
C MET A 105 -0.08 1.29 9.07
N THR A 106 0.66 1.98 9.92
CA THR A 106 1.13 3.33 9.67
C THR A 106 2.64 3.38 9.70
N PHE A 107 3.20 4.15 8.77
CA PHE A 107 4.63 4.36 8.62
C PHE A 107 4.91 5.85 8.57
N THR A 108 6.14 6.24 8.86
CA THR A 108 6.66 7.55 8.52
C THR A 108 7.66 7.41 7.39
N ARG A 109 7.76 8.44 6.56
CA ARG A 109 8.64 8.42 5.41
C ARG A 109 8.95 9.85 4.97
N ASN A 110 10.18 10.10 4.60
CA ASN A 110 10.51 11.35 3.90
C ASN A 110 9.79 11.36 2.55
N ALA A 111 9.27 12.52 2.17
CA ALA A 111 8.59 12.68 0.88
C ALA A 111 9.56 12.39 -0.27
N THR A 112 10.80 12.84 -0.15
CA THR A 112 11.85 12.62 -1.14
C THR A 112 12.94 11.76 -0.53
N ILE A 113 13.27 10.66 -1.19
CA ILE A 113 14.34 9.76 -0.76
C ILE A 113 15.61 9.97 -1.60
N GLY A 114 15.43 10.27 -2.89
CA GLY A 114 16.57 10.55 -3.78
C GLY A 114 17.40 9.33 -4.16
N LEU A 115 16.81 8.14 -4.07
CA LEU A 115 17.45 6.89 -4.44
C LEU A 115 16.65 6.19 -5.55
N PRO A 116 17.31 5.37 -6.38
CA PRO A 116 16.61 4.63 -7.43
C PRO A 116 15.52 3.73 -6.83
N GLY A 117 14.40 3.62 -7.54
CA GLY A 117 13.30 2.75 -7.14
C GLY A 117 12.45 3.26 -6.00
N ARG A 118 12.71 4.46 -5.50
CA ARG A 118 11.91 5.10 -4.47
C ARG A 118 11.11 6.23 -5.07
N TYR A 119 9.82 6.23 -4.82
CA TYR A 119 8.91 7.28 -5.28
C TYR A 119 9.14 8.57 -4.48
N ASN A 120 9.20 9.69 -5.17
CA ASN A 120 9.22 11.01 -4.54
C ASN A 120 7.81 11.55 -4.52
N PHE A 121 7.25 11.66 -3.32
CA PHE A 121 5.87 12.12 -3.14
C PHE A 121 5.78 13.63 -3.40
N SER A 122 4.78 14.03 -4.16
CA SER A 122 4.46 15.46 -4.31
C SER A 122 3.96 16.01 -2.98
N ILE A 123 4.51 17.15 -2.58
CA ILE A 123 4.07 17.86 -1.36
C ILE A 123 3.30 19.13 -1.69
N LEU A 124 2.91 19.29 -2.94
CA LEU A 124 2.10 20.44 -3.35
C LEU A 124 0.73 20.36 -2.69
N LYS A 125 0.25 21.51 -2.23
CA LYS A 125 -1.09 21.59 -1.65
C LYS A 125 -2.13 21.15 -2.67
N GLY A 126 -3.03 20.25 -2.25
CA GLY A 126 -4.04 19.72 -3.13
C GLY A 126 -3.57 18.60 -4.05
N ALA A 127 -2.33 18.12 -3.87
CA ALA A 127 -1.82 17.01 -4.67
C ALA A 127 -2.62 15.75 -4.45
N PHE A 128 -2.75 14.96 -5.51
CA PHE A 128 -3.24 13.59 -5.45
C PHE A 128 -2.11 12.65 -5.78
N ILE A 129 -1.97 11.61 -4.97
CA ILE A 129 -0.90 10.64 -5.11
C ILE A 129 -1.48 9.41 -5.78
N PRO A 130 -1.00 9.08 -6.99
CA PRO A 130 -1.47 7.88 -7.66
C PRO A 130 -0.84 6.63 -7.04
N TYR A 131 -1.59 5.57 -6.99
CA TYR A 131 -1.09 4.26 -6.58
C TYR A 131 -1.85 3.15 -7.26
N ILE A 132 -1.19 2.02 -7.36
CA ILE A 132 -1.83 0.77 -7.74
C ILE A 132 -1.93 -0.12 -6.50
N TRP A 133 -2.83 -1.06 -6.54
CA TRP A 133 -2.99 -2.03 -5.49
C TRP A 133 -3.24 -3.42 -6.06
N ALA A 134 -2.86 -4.41 -5.30
CA ALA A 134 -3.17 -5.80 -5.60
C ALA A 134 -3.44 -6.53 -4.29
N SER A 135 -4.24 -7.57 -4.37
CA SER A 135 -4.62 -8.34 -3.20
C SER A 135 -4.84 -9.79 -3.61
N GLY A 136 -4.38 -10.71 -2.80
CA GLY A 136 -4.63 -12.13 -3.01
C GLY A 136 -6.11 -12.45 -2.93
N MET A 137 -6.55 -13.42 -3.72
CA MET A 137 -7.95 -13.90 -3.68
C MET A 137 -8.16 -14.92 -2.57
N GLU A 138 -7.07 -15.55 -2.11
CA GLU A 138 -7.11 -16.58 -1.08
C GLU A 138 -6.02 -16.31 -0.06
N SER A 139 -6.15 -16.90 1.12
CA SER A 139 -5.07 -16.88 2.10
C SER A 139 -3.89 -17.70 1.58
N GLY A 140 -2.69 -17.37 2.03
CA GLY A 140 -1.48 -18.10 1.67
C GLY A 140 -0.46 -17.26 0.95
N SER A 141 0.40 -17.90 0.19
CA SER A 141 1.52 -17.24 -0.46
C SER A 141 1.07 -16.36 -1.64
N ILE A 142 1.95 -15.45 -2.00
CA ILE A 142 1.73 -14.58 -3.15
C ILE A 142 1.65 -15.45 -4.40
N SER A 143 0.59 -15.24 -5.17
CA SER A 143 0.35 -15.97 -6.41
C SER A 143 -0.10 -15.02 -7.50
N SER A 144 -0.18 -15.55 -8.73
CA SER A 144 -0.72 -14.80 -9.85
C SER A 144 -2.23 -14.55 -9.74
N HIS A 145 -2.91 -15.26 -8.85
CA HIS A 145 -4.33 -15.05 -8.61
C HIS A 145 -4.53 -13.89 -7.66
N ALA A 146 -4.81 -12.73 -8.24
CA ALA A 146 -5.00 -11.51 -7.47
C ALA A 146 -6.05 -10.64 -8.14
N VAL A 147 -6.72 -9.84 -7.32
CA VAL A 147 -7.47 -8.70 -7.82
C VAL A 147 -6.57 -7.48 -7.74
N SER A 148 -6.74 -6.55 -8.66
CA SER A 148 -5.90 -5.36 -8.71
C SER A 148 -6.67 -4.18 -9.26
N GLY A 149 -6.12 -3.01 -9.04
CA GLY A 149 -6.68 -1.76 -9.55
C GLY A 149 -5.73 -0.60 -9.33
N ALA A 150 -6.20 0.57 -9.73
CA ALA A 150 -5.46 1.82 -9.56
C ALA A 150 -6.37 2.86 -8.95
N SER A 151 -5.80 3.77 -8.18
CA SER A 151 -6.54 4.83 -7.52
C SER A 151 -5.63 6.01 -7.24
N THR A 152 -6.19 7.03 -6.62
CA THR A 152 -5.45 8.18 -6.10
C THR A 152 -5.89 8.46 -4.68
N THR A 153 -4.99 9.07 -3.91
CA THR A 153 -5.31 9.54 -2.57
C THR A 153 -4.84 10.98 -2.41
N PRO A 154 -5.63 11.85 -1.76
CA PRO A 154 -5.21 13.22 -1.56
C PRO A 154 -4.11 13.30 -0.51
N LEU A 155 -3.20 14.26 -0.71
CA LEU A 155 -2.25 14.63 0.33
C LEU A 155 -3.00 15.46 1.37
N LEU A 156 -3.05 14.97 2.60
CA LEU A 156 -3.71 15.64 3.72
C LEU A 156 -2.72 16.49 4.51
N ASP A 157 -3.21 17.56 5.06
CA ASP A 157 -2.41 18.44 5.93
C ASP A 157 -2.29 17.87 7.34
#